data_bffb22432bd48ac347eef15f5b244140
#
_entry.id   bffb22432bd48ac347eef15f5b244140
#
_cell.length_a   1.000
_cell.length_b   1.000
_cell.length_c   1.000
_cell.angle_alpha   90.00
_cell.angle_beta   90.00
_cell.angle_gamma   90.00
#
_symmetry.space_group_name_H-M   'P 1'
#
loop_
_entity.id
_entity.type
_entity.pdbx_description
1 polymer ?
#
loop_
_entity_poly.entity_id
_entity_poly.type
_entity_poly.pdbx_seq_one_letter_code
_entity_poly.pdbx_strand_id
1 'polypeptide(L)'
;MDPYRQVVLAARPEGLPRAGNFRVETGPMPEPLEGHVLVATKFLSLDPYMRGRMNDAESYAPPVNVGGVMEGEVVAEVVRSRHPSFSRGELVQVRIGWRTHAAVAVRDLQRVDTGLNPPETSLSVLGMPGFTAYAGLQAIGQPKPGETVVVSSAAGAVGSLVGQLAQLAGARAVGIAGGAAKCAYVRDELRFDAAVDHKARGLSEALAAACPDGIDV
;
A
#
# COMPACT_ATOMS: atom_id res chain seq x y z
N MET A 1 22.99 -0.71 -17.68
CA MET A 1 22.10 -0.07 -16.68
C MET A 1 20.92 0.50 -17.44
N ASP A 2 19.70 0.20 -17.04
CA ASP A 2 18.52 0.72 -17.72
C ASP A 2 18.49 2.27 -17.63
N PRO A 3 17.89 2.95 -18.65
CA PRO A 3 17.83 4.42 -18.63
C PRO A 3 16.96 4.89 -17.47
N TYR A 4 17.30 6.07 -16.92
CA TYR A 4 16.44 6.74 -15.93
C TYR A 4 15.09 7.08 -16.57
N ARG A 5 14.02 6.70 -15.89
CA ARG A 5 12.64 7.04 -16.24
C ARG A 5 11.86 7.45 -15.00
N GLN A 6 10.93 8.36 -15.21
CA GLN A 6 9.96 8.77 -14.18
C GLN A 6 8.57 8.91 -14.80
N VAL A 7 7.54 8.81 -13.95
CA VAL A 7 6.16 9.06 -14.35
C VAL A 7 5.68 10.33 -13.66
N VAL A 8 5.26 11.28 -14.45
CA VAL A 8 4.73 12.58 -13.97
C VAL A 8 3.22 12.64 -14.18
N LEU A 9 2.53 13.41 -13.33
CA LEU A 9 1.14 13.77 -13.52
C LEU A 9 1.05 14.75 -14.70
N ALA A 10 0.55 14.30 -15.85
CA ALA A 10 0.42 15.13 -17.06
C ALA A 10 -0.85 15.98 -17.05
N ALA A 11 -1.93 15.46 -16.47
CA ALA A 11 -3.20 16.17 -16.29
C ALA A 11 -3.95 15.58 -15.09
N ARG A 12 -4.76 16.41 -14.43
CA ARG A 12 -5.60 15.96 -13.32
C ARG A 12 -6.72 15.04 -13.84
N PRO A 13 -6.96 13.87 -13.25
CA PRO A 13 -8.01 12.96 -13.69
C PRO A 13 -9.39 13.44 -13.22
N GLU A 14 -10.37 13.38 -14.11
CA GLU A 14 -11.79 13.44 -13.78
C GLU A 14 -12.31 12.00 -13.59
N GLY A 15 -12.78 11.66 -12.40
CA GLY A 15 -13.13 10.27 -12.04
C GLY A 15 -11.92 9.37 -11.90
N LEU A 16 -11.94 8.19 -12.53
CA LEU A 16 -10.82 7.23 -12.49
C LEU A 16 -9.66 7.72 -13.36
N PRO A 17 -8.42 7.59 -12.88
CA PRO A 17 -7.23 7.91 -13.67
C PRO A 17 -7.14 7.07 -14.94
N ARG A 18 -6.69 7.69 -16.03
CA ARG A 18 -6.46 7.06 -17.33
C ARG A 18 -5.01 7.26 -17.75
N ALA A 19 -4.52 6.48 -18.69
CA ALA A 19 -3.15 6.56 -19.18
C ALA A 19 -2.75 8.00 -19.59
N GLY A 20 -3.66 8.76 -20.21
CA GLY A 20 -3.41 10.16 -20.60
C GLY A 20 -3.22 11.15 -19.42
N ASN A 21 -3.55 10.77 -18.20
CA ASN A 21 -3.25 11.59 -17.03
C ASN A 21 -1.77 11.51 -16.61
N PHE A 22 -1.00 10.62 -17.22
CA PHE A 22 0.41 10.39 -16.89
C PHE A 22 1.29 10.54 -18.12
N ARG A 23 2.53 10.93 -17.91
CA ARG A 23 3.57 10.96 -18.94
C ARG A 23 4.84 10.32 -18.39
N VAL A 24 5.43 9.43 -19.19
CA VAL A 24 6.75 8.90 -18.90
C VAL A 24 7.80 9.88 -19.43
N GLU A 25 8.73 10.25 -18.57
CA GLU A 25 9.86 11.10 -18.92
C GLU A 25 11.15 10.33 -18.73
N THR A 26 12.13 10.60 -19.60
CA THR A 26 13.50 10.09 -19.50
C THR A 26 14.46 11.24 -19.22
N GLY A 27 15.56 10.94 -18.56
CA GLY A 27 16.57 11.94 -18.22
C GLY A 27 17.93 11.30 -17.97
N PRO A 28 18.93 12.13 -17.64
CA PRO A 28 20.24 11.64 -17.23
C PRO A 28 20.11 10.84 -15.93
N MET A 29 20.96 9.81 -15.80
CA MET A 29 21.04 9.02 -14.57
C MET A 29 21.44 9.94 -13.40
N PRO A 30 20.70 9.94 -12.27
CA PRO A 30 21.08 10.73 -11.12
C PRO A 30 22.46 10.33 -10.58
N GLU A 31 23.26 11.31 -10.18
CA GLU A 31 24.56 11.09 -9.55
C GLU A 31 24.45 11.32 -8.04
N PRO A 32 24.84 10.35 -7.19
CA PRO A 32 24.81 10.54 -5.75
C PRO A 32 25.92 11.50 -5.30
N LEU A 33 25.57 12.48 -4.49
CA LEU A 33 26.51 13.34 -3.78
C LEU A 33 27.12 12.61 -2.58
N GLU A 34 28.08 13.23 -1.90
CA GLU A 34 28.59 12.73 -0.63
C GLU A 34 27.46 12.58 0.39
N GLY A 35 27.41 11.47 1.13
CA GLY A 35 26.30 11.16 2.05
C GLY A 35 25.04 10.62 1.36
N HIS A 36 25.09 10.36 0.05
CA HIS A 36 23.96 9.83 -0.73
C HIS A 36 24.29 8.47 -1.35
N VAL A 37 23.26 7.76 -1.73
CA VAL A 37 23.35 6.55 -2.55
C VAL A 37 22.47 6.70 -3.80
N LEU A 38 22.87 6.05 -4.89
CA LEU A 38 21.99 5.82 -6.04
C LEU A 38 21.24 4.52 -5.83
N VAL A 39 19.92 4.57 -5.88
CA VAL A 39 19.06 3.40 -5.76
C VAL A 39 18.33 3.12 -7.07
N ALA A 40 18.07 1.83 -7.33
CA ALA A 40 17.24 1.34 -8.45
C ALA A 40 15.98 0.68 -7.90
N THR A 41 14.80 1.15 -8.30
CA THR A 41 13.50 0.61 -7.88
C THR A 41 13.35 -0.84 -8.30
N LYS A 42 12.98 -1.71 -7.37
CA LYS A 42 12.58 -3.10 -7.59
C LYS A 42 11.07 -3.27 -7.51
N PHE A 43 10.45 -2.69 -6.47
CA PHE A 43 9.02 -2.73 -6.23
C PHE A 43 8.51 -1.32 -5.92
N LEU A 44 7.33 -0.99 -6.41
CA LEU A 44 6.64 0.26 -6.15
C LEU A 44 5.27 -0.07 -5.57
N SER A 45 4.92 0.51 -4.43
CA SER A 45 3.55 0.45 -3.91
C SER A 45 2.63 1.36 -4.71
N LEU A 46 1.46 0.85 -5.06
CA LEU A 46 0.36 1.63 -5.67
C LEU A 46 -0.79 1.69 -4.67
N ASP A 47 -0.94 2.86 -4.05
CA ASP A 47 -1.85 3.04 -2.92
C ASP A 47 -3.02 3.98 -3.27
N PRO A 48 -4.23 3.74 -2.72
CA PRO A 48 -5.41 4.57 -3.00
C PRO A 48 -5.23 6.06 -2.72
N TYR A 49 -4.41 6.44 -1.72
CA TYR A 49 -4.16 7.85 -1.40
C TYR A 49 -3.57 8.65 -2.58
N MET A 50 -2.83 7.97 -3.47
CA MET A 50 -2.23 8.60 -4.65
C MET A 50 -3.28 9.23 -5.57
N ARG A 51 -4.52 8.66 -5.59
CA ARG A 51 -5.62 9.27 -6.33
C ARG A 51 -6.01 10.63 -5.74
N GLY A 52 -6.03 10.75 -4.42
CA GLY A 52 -6.27 12.02 -3.73
C GLY A 52 -5.20 13.06 -4.05
N ARG A 53 -3.93 12.64 -4.17
CA ARG A 53 -2.80 13.50 -4.54
C ARG A 53 -2.89 14.08 -5.95
N MET A 54 -3.69 13.50 -6.83
CA MET A 54 -3.90 14.02 -8.19
C MET A 54 -4.94 15.15 -8.23
N ASN A 55 -5.70 15.37 -7.16
CA ASN A 55 -6.67 16.47 -7.07
C ASN A 55 -5.97 17.78 -6.68
N ASP A 56 -6.55 18.91 -7.13
CA ASP A 56 -6.16 20.24 -6.67
C ASP A 56 -7.12 20.66 -5.55
N ALA A 57 -6.95 20.05 -4.40
CA ALA A 57 -7.80 20.26 -3.24
C ALA A 57 -6.98 20.18 -1.96
N GLU A 58 -7.42 20.89 -0.94
CA GLU A 58 -6.85 20.81 0.40
C GLU A 58 -7.02 19.40 0.96
N SER A 59 -5.96 18.87 1.55
CA SER A 59 -5.90 17.55 2.15
C SER A 59 -4.82 17.53 3.24
N TYR A 60 -4.70 16.39 3.95
CA TYR A 60 -3.66 16.19 4.98
C TYR A 60 -2.21 16.32 4.44
N ALA A 61 -2.01 16.35 3.13
CA ALA A 61 -0.72 16.66 2.52
C ALA A 61 -0.90 17.29 1.12
N PRO A 62 0.11 18.02 0.62
CA PRO A 62 0.01 18.77 -0.64
C PRO A 62 -0.29 17.89 -1.85
N PRO A 63 -1.04 18.37 -2.85
CA PRO A 63 -1.26 17.65 -4.10
C PRO A 63 0.04 17.55 -4.91
N VAL A 64 0.11 16.56 -5.79
CA VAL A 64 1.12 16.51 -6.85
C VAL A 64 0.78 17.59 -7.89
N ASN A 65 1.76 18.42 -8.21
CA ASN A 65 1.60 19.43 -9.26
C ASN A 65 1.56 18.76 -10.65
N VAL A 66 0.82 19.35 -11.59
CA VAL A 66 0.92 18.93 -12.99
C VAL A 66 2.35 19.13 -13.48
N GLY A 67 2.94 18.11 -14.10
CA GLY A 67 4.36 18.01 -14.42
C GLY A 67 5.23 17.45 -13.28
N GLY A 68 4.70 17.32 -12.07
CA GLY A 68 5.41 16.71 -10.94
C GLY A 68 5.41 15.19 -11.01
N VAL A 69 6.46 14.57 -10.44
CA VAL A 69 6.57 13.11 -10.34
C VAL A 69 5.52 12.58 -9.37
N MET A 70 4.85 11.50 -9.76
CA MET A 70 3.90 10.81 -8.88
C MET A 70 4.60 10.29 -7.62
N GLU A 71 3.96 10.46 -6.48
CA GLU A 71 4.44 9.95 -5.20
C GLU A 71 4.36 8.44 -5.12
N GLY A 72 5.18 7.84 -4.29
CA GLY A 72 5.14 6.41 -3.98
C GLY A 72 6.33 5.99 -3.16
N GLU A 73 6.10 4.95 -2.37
CA GLU A 73 7.13 4.26 -1.61
C GLU A 73 7.61 3.06 -2.41
N VAL A 74 8.90 2.81 -2.37
CA VAL A 74 9.53 1.74 -3.13
C VAL A 74 10.43 0.89 -2.24
N VAL A 75 10.59 -0.38 -2.62
CA VAL A 75 11.79 -1.14 -2.29
C VAL A 75 12.75 -1.00 -3.46
N ALA A 76 13.97 -0.60 -3.17
CA ALA A 76 15.00 -0.33 -4.16
C ALA A 76 16.33 -0.97 -3.76
N GLU A 77 17.16 -1.29 -4.75
CA GLU A 77 18.52 -1.78 -4.56
C GLU A 77 19.51 -0.61 -4.62
N VAL A 78 20.44 -0.56 -3.68
CA VAL A 78 21.59 0.35 -3.75
C VAL A 78 22.50 -0.08 -4.89
N VAL A 79 22.58 0.72 -5.95
CA VAL A 79 23.43 0.43 -7.11
C VAL A 79 24.76 1.15 -7.07
N ARG A 80 24.85 2.27 -6.34
CA ARG A 80 26.09 3.00 -6.05
C ARG A 80 25.96 3.73 -4.72
N SER A 81 27.03 3.72 -3.91
CA SER A 81 27.06 4.41 -2.62
C SER A 81 28.21 5.41 -2.55
N ARG A 82 27.93 6.57 -1.94
CA ARG A 82 28.92 7.55 -1.45
C ARG A 82 28.79 7.76 0.06
N HIS A 83 28.49 6.66 0.77
CA HIS A 83 28.43 6.64 2.24
C HIS A 83 28.83 5.26 2.77
N PRO A 84 29.69 5.19 3.82
CA PRO A 84 30.23 3.91 4.32
C PRO A 84 29.17 2.97 4.91
N SER A 85 28.01 3.47 5.32
CA SER A 85 26.96 2.64 5.93
C SER A 85 26.14 1.82 4.93
N PHE A 86 26.23 2.08 3.63
CA PHE A 86 25.47 1.35 2.62
C PHE A 86 26.36 0.83 1.51
N SER A 87 26.14 -0.40 1.11
CA SER A 87 26.88 -1.09 0.06
C SER A 87 25.99 -1.41 -1.12
N ARG A 88 26.59 -1.57 -2.31
CA ARG A 88 25.89 -2.05 -3.50
C ARG A 88 25.25 -3.41 -3.23
N GLY A 89 24.01 -3.57 -3.68
CA GLY A 89 23.21 -4.79 -3.53
C GLY A 89 22.31 -4.79 -2.30
N GLU A 90 22.50 -3.88 -1.33
CA GLU A 90 21.58 -3.76 -0.20
C GLU A 90 20.21 -3.29 -0.67
N LEU A 91 19.15 -3.86 -0.07
CA LEU A 91 17.77 -3.45 -0.32
C LEU A 91 17.33 -2.43 0.74
N VAL A 92 16.69 -1.39 0.27
CA VAL A 92 16.20 -0.28 1.08
C VAL A 92 14.77 0.10 0.71
N GLN A 93 14.01 0.54 1.69
CA GLN A 93 12.71 1.16 1.52
C GLN A 93 12.88 2.68 1.55
N VAL A 94 12.22 3.38 0.63
CA VAL A 94 12.35 4.83 0.50
C VAL A 94 11.23 5.44 -0.33
N ARG A 95 10.91 6.70 -0.09
CA ARG A 95 9.93 7.47 -0.87
C ARG A 95 10.61 8.27 -1.97
N ILE A 96 10.70 7.69 -3.15
CA ILE A 96 11.24 8.39 -4.33
C ILE A 96 10.18 8.64 -5.41
N GLY A 97 8.97 8.17 -5.20
CA GLY A 97 7.89 8.26 -6.20
C GLY A 97 8.09 7.31 -7.37
N TRP A 98 7.35 7.54 -8.43
CA TRP A 98 7.33 6.66 -9.59
C TRP A 98 8.56 6.90 -10.48
N ARG A 99 9.70 6.42 -10.02
CA ARG A 99 11.01 6.55 -10.69
C ARG A 99 11.73 5.21 -10.73
N THR A 100 12.49 5.01 -11.80
CA THR A 100 13.37 3.82 -11.88
C THR A 100 14.60 3.95 -11.00
N HIS A 101 15.13 5.16 -10.83
CA HIS A 101 16.34 5.44 -10.02
C HIS A 101 16.20 6.77 -9.28
N ALA A 102 16.92 6.91 -8.19
CA ALA A 102 17.07 8.19 -7.50
C ALA A 102 18.40 8.25 -6.73
N ALA A 103 18.97 9.44 -6.64
CA ALA A 103 20.04 9.74 -5.67
C ALA A 103 19.36 10.18 -4.36
N VAL A 104 19.59 9.47 -3.26
CA VAL A 104 18.88 9.64 -1.98
C VAL A 104 19.89 9.81 -0.84
N ALA A 105 19.60 10.73 0.08
CA ALA A 105 20.39 10.87 1.31
C ALA A 105 20.17 9.64 2.21
N VAL A 106 21.23 9.15 2.82
CA VAL A 106 21.20 7.91 3.62
C VAL A 106 20.26 7.99 4.83
N ARG A 107 19.99 9.19 5.34
CA ARG A 107 19.05 9.42 6.44
C ARG A 107 17.59 9.11 6.08
N ASP A 108 17.27 9.10 4.79
CA ASP A 108 15.92 8.86 4.27
C ASP A 108 15.67 7.39 3.90
N LEU A 109 16.69 6.55 4.12
CA LEU A 109 16.63 5.12 3.79
C LEU A 109 16.34 4.27 5.01
N GLN A 110 15.46 3.29 4.83
CA GLN A 110 15.26 2.20 5.77
C GLN A 110 15.75 0.89 5.15
N ARG A 111 16.58 0.12 5.88
CA ARG A 111 17.00 -1.20 5.39
C ARG A 111 15.83 -2.16 5.37
N VAL A 112 15.74 -2.94 4.30
CA VAL A 112 14.79 -4.05 4.20
C VAL A 112 15.43 -5.31 4.75
N ASP A 113 14.78 -5.93 5.73
CA ASP A 113 15.17 -7.26 6.23
C ASP A 113 14.75 -8.33 5.23
N THR A 114 15.72 -8.96 4.59
CA THR A 114 15.51 -10.04 3.62
C THR A 114 15.73 -11.43 4.21
N GLY A 115 16.03 -11.53 5.50
CA GLY A 115 16.36 -12.79 6.14
C GLY A 115 15.18 -13.74 6.30
N LEU A 116 13.98 -13.22 6.53
CA LEU A 116 12.77 -14.00 6.83
C LEU A 116 11.64 -13.82 5.80
N ASN A 117 11.62 -12.72 5.06
CA ASN A 117 10.48 -12.35 4.22
C ASN A 117 10.91 -11.87 2.84
N PRO A 118 10.07 -12.06 1.80
CA PRO A 118 10.26 -11.42 0.52
C PRO A 118 10.31 -9.89 0.67
N PRO A 119 11.20 -9.18 -0.03
CA PRO A 119 11.43 -7.74 0.19
C PRO A 119 10.19 -6.87 -0.04
N GLU A 120 9.27 -7.26 -0.93
CA GLU A 120 8.03 -6.55 -1.20
C GLU A 120 7.07 -6.52 0.00
N THR A 121 7.24 -7.39 1.00
CA THR A 121 6.46 -7.37 2.24
C THR A 121 6.65 -6.07 3.02
N SER A 122 7.79 -5.38 2.84
CA SER A 122 8.04 -4.05 3.41
C SER A 122 7.10 -2.97 2.87
N LEU A 123 6.47 -3.19 1.71
CA LEU A 123 5.46 -2.29 1.15
C LEU A 123 4.02 -2.75 1.43
N SER A 124 3.83 -3.89 2.08
CA SER A 124 2.53 -4.50 2.36
C SER A 124 2.34 -4.79 3.85
N VAL A 125 2.42 -6.07 4.27
CA VAL A 125 2.15 -6.50 5.66
C VAL A 125 3.13 -5.89 6.68
N LEU A 126 4.38 -5.68 6.32
CA LEU A 126 5.41 -5.03 7.16
C LEU A 126 5.58 -3.53 6.87
N GLY A 127 4.78 -2.98 5.96
CA GLY A 127 4.79 -1.59 5.57
C GLY A 127 3.55 -0.81 6.04
N MET A 128 3.25 0.26 5.31
CA MET A 128 2.15 1.18 5.63
C MET A 128 0.78 0.49 5.72
N PRO A 129 0.39 -0.44 4.82
CA PRO A 129 -0.89 -1.15 4.95
C PRO A 129 -0.98 -2.00 6.21
N GLY A 130 0.09 -2.73 6.57
CA GLY A 130 0.13 -3.53 7.80
C GLY A 130 0.09 -2.68 9.05
N PHE A 131 0.88 -1.60 9.10
CA PHE A 131 0.85 -0.65 10.21
C PHE A 131 -0.54 -0.01 10.37
N THR A 132 -1.17 0.37 9.26
CA THR A 132 -2.53 0.95 9.26
C THR A 132 -3.55 -0.03 9.83
N ALA A 133 -3.52 -1.29 9.38
CA ALA A 133 -4.40 -2.33 9.88
C ALA A 133 -4.20 -2.58 11.38
N TYR A 134 -2.94 -2.75 11.80
CA TYR A 134 -2.58 -3.02 13.19
C TYR A 134 -2.94 -1.85 14.11
N ALA A 135 -2.50 -0.64 13.76
CA ALA A 135 -2.74 0.53 14.60
C ALA A 135 -4.23 0.86 14.71
N GLY A 136 -4.98 0.81 13.61
CA GLY A 136 -6.42 1.04 13.61
C GLY A 136 -7.17 0.01 14.45
N LEU A 137 -6.85 -1.25 14.31
CA LEU A 137 -7.51 -2.31 15.07
C LEU A 137 -7.15 -2.27 16.56
N GLN A 138 -5.87 -2.08 16.91
CA GLN A 138 -5.41 -2.08 18.30
C GLN A 138 -5.76 -0.80 19.07
N ALA A 139 -5.68 0.37 18.41
CA ALA A 139 -5.91 1.63 19.09
C ALA A 139 -7.40 2.05 19.12
N ILE A 140 -8.17 1.65 18.11
CA ILE A 140 -9.55 2.10 17.94
C ILE A 140 -10.53 0.93 18.01
N GLY A 141 -10.37 -0.10 17.18
CA GLY A 141 -11.29 -1.23 17.10
C GLY A 141 -11.34 -2.05 18.38
N GLN A 142 -10.18 -2.41 18.91
CA GLN A 142 -9.99 -3.18 20.15
C GLN A 142 -10.90 -4.42 20.27
N PRO A 143 -10.97 -5.28 19.25
CA PRO A 143 -11.85 -6.42 19.26
C PRO A 143 -11.51 -7.39 20.40
N LYS A 144 -12.54 -7.97 21.01
CA LYS A 144 -12.42 -8.97 22.05
C LYS A 144 -12.80 -10.35 21.52
N PRO A 145 -12.34 -11.43 22.19
CA PRO A 145 -12.77 -12.77 21.84
C PRO A 145 -14.30 -12.90 21.81
N GLY A 146 -14.83 -13.46 20.74
CA GLY A 146 -16.26 -13.67 20.51
C GLY A 146 -17.00 -12.49 19.88
N GLU A 147 -16.40 -11.31 19.78
CA GLU A 147 -16.99 -10.18 19.05
C GLU A 147 -16.93 -10.37 17.53
N THR A 148 -17.80 -9.67 16.81
CA THR A 148 -17.87 -9.67 15.34
C THR A 148 -17.29 -8.39 14.77
N VAL A 149 -16.21 -8.52 13.97
CA VAL A 149 -15.57 -7.44 13.24
C VAL A 149 -15.99 -7.48 11.77
N VAL A 150 -16.59 -6.40 11.27
CA VAL A 150 -16.97 -6.28 9.85
C VAL A 150 -15.96 -5.39 9.13
N VAL A 151 -15.36 -5.93 8.09
CA VAL A 151 -14.27 -5.29 7.34
C VAL A 151 -14.74 -4.91 5.95
N SER A 152 -14.85 -3.61 5.67
CA SER A 152 -15.07 -3.12 4.30
C SER A 152 -13.79 -3.24 3.48
N SER A 153 -13.95 -3.39 2.14
CA SER A 153 -12.81 -3.63 1.25
C SER A 153 -11.91 -4.78 1.71
N ALA A 154 -12.50 -5.86 2.21
CA ALA A 154 -11.82 -6.97 2.86
C ALA A 154 -10.77 -7.68 1.99
N ALA A 155 -10.88 -7.60 0.66
CA ALA A 155 -9.88 -8.11 -0.28
C ALA A 155 -8.76 -7.09 -0.60
N GLY A 156 -8.76 -5.93 0.04
CA GLY A 156 -7.74 -4.88 -0.15
C GLY A 156 -6.54 -5.05 0.79
N ALA A 157 -5.48 -4.26 0.56
CA ALA A 157 -4.22 -4.37 1.29
C ALA A 157 -4.37 -4.20 2.81
N VAL A 158 -5.19 -3.25 3.28
CA VAL A 158 -5.47 -3.04 4.70
C VAL A 158 -6.53 -4.03 5.19
N GLY A 159 -7.66 -4.15 4.47
CA GLY A 159 -8.78 -4.96 4.93
C GLY A 159 -8.46 -6.44 5.09
N SER A 160 -7.64 -7.00 4.20
CA SER A 160 -7.18 -8.39 4.30
C SER A 160 -6.39 -8.67 5.58
N LEU A 161 -5.66 -7.68 6.07
CA LEU A 161 -4.87 -7.80 7.30
C LEU A 161 -5.74 -7.57 8.55
N VAL A 162 -6.68 -6.60 8.49
CA VAL A 162 -7.60 -6.33 9.61
C VAL A 162 -8.36 -7.59 10.01
N GLY A 163 -8.95 -8.32 9.05
CA GLY A 163 -9.70 -9.53 9.39
C GLY A 163 -8.83 -10.65 9.97
N GLN A 164 -7.63 -10.86 9.43
CA GLN A 164 -6.69 -11.84 9.99
C GLN A 164 -6.25 -11.45 11.41
N LEU A 165 -5.98 -10.16 11.67
CA LEU A 165 -5.65 -9.66 13.00
C LEU A 165 -6.83 -9.79 13.97
N ALA A 166 -8.07 -9.56 13.50
CA ALA A 166 -9.27 -9.77 14.30
C ALA A 166 -9.43 -11.24 14.73
N GLN A 167 -9.20 -12.16 13.81
CA GLN A 167 -9.21 -13.60 14.12
C GLN A 167 -8.12 -14.00 15.12
N LEU A 168 -6.92 -13.44 14.98
CA LEU A 168 -5.84 -13.64 15.97
C LEU A 168 -6.21 -13.11 17.36
N ALA A 169 -7.07 -12.10 17.44
CA ALA A 169 -7.65 -11.60 18.69
C ALA A 169 -8.82 -12.45 19.21
N GLY A 170 -9.21 -13.51 18.49
CA GLY A 170 -10.32 -14.39 18.85
C GLY A 170 -11.71 -13.85 18.43
N ALA A 171 -11.75 -12.82 17.60
CA ALA A 171 -12.99 -12.27 17.07
C ALA A 171 -13.41 -12.98 15.77
N ARG A 172 -14.68 -12.93 15.45
CA ARG A 172 -15.26 -13.36 14.18
C ARG A 172 -15.00 -12.28 13.12
N ALA A 173 -14.43 -12.63 11.97
CA ALA A 173 -14.15 -11.72 10.88
C ALA A 173 -15.15 -11.89 9.72
N VAL A 174 -15.90 -10.84 9.40
CA VAL A 174 -16.84 -10.80 8.27
C VAL A 174 -16.36 -9.75 7.26
N GLY A 175 -16.11 -10.18 6.02
CA GLY A 175 -15.58 -9.32 4.97
C GLY A 175 -16.65 -8.81 4.02
N ILE A 176 -16.58 -7.53 3.65
CA ILE A 176 -17.37 -6.98 2.54
C ILE A 176 -16.41 -6.78 1.36
N ALA A 177 -16.72 -7.43 0.22
CA ALA A 177 -15.90 -7.35 -0.99
C ALA A 177 -16.77 -7.20 -2.23
N GLY A 178 -16.18 -6.89 -3.38
CA GLY A 178 -16.93 -6.64 -4.62
C GLY A 178 -16.80 -7.78 -5.63
N GLY A 179 -17.83 -8.60 -5.76
CA GLY A 179 -17.92 -9.71 -6.70
C GLY A 179 -17.52 -11.05 -6.11
N ALA A 180 -18.09 -12.13 -6.67
CA ALA A 180 -17.93 -13.49 -6.15
C ALA A 180 -16.49 -13.94 -5.99
N ALA A 181 -15.61 -13.61 -6.94
CA ALA A 181 -14.20 -14.00 -6.87
C ALA A 181 -13.46 -13.39 -5.67
N LYS A 182 -13.72 -12.09 -5.36
CA LYS A 182 -13.13 -11.46 -4.17
C LYS A 182 -13.72 -12.00 -2.88
N CYS A 183 -15.01 -12.30 -2.84
CA CYS A 183 -15.64 -12.93 -1.68
C CYS A 183 -15.09 -14.34 -1.43
N ALA A 184 -14.87 -15.13 -2.48
CA ALA A 184 -14.21 -16.42 -2.39
C ALA A 184 -12.78 -16.28 -1.84
N TYR A 185 -11.99 -15.36 -2.39
CA TYR A 185 -10.63 -15.09 -1.89
C TYR A 185 -10.61 -14.73 -0.40
N VAL A 186 -11.51 -13.82 0.04
CA VAL A 186 -11.62 -13.41 1.45
C VAL A 186 -11.95 -14.60 2.35
N ARG A 187 -12.90 -15.46 1.94
CA ARG A 187 -13.31 -16.60 2.75
C ARG A 187 -12.30 -17.75 2.67
N ASP A 188 -11.87 -18.12 1.47
CA ASP A 188 -11.18 -19.39 1.24
C ASP A 188 -9.66 -19.26 1.44
N GLU A 189 -9.07 -18.12 1.06
CA GLU A 189 -7.64 -17.85 1.19
C GLU A 189 -7.30 -17.08 2.47
N LEU A 190 -8.03 -15.98 2.74
CA LEU A 190 -7.80 -15.17 3.94
C LEU A 190 -8.48 -15.74 5.20
N ARG A 191 -9.31 -16.79 5.03
CA ARG A 191 -9.96 -17.53 6.13
C ARG A 191 -10.97 -16.72 6.96
N PHE A 192 -11.52 -15.65 6.41
CA PHE A 192 -12.61 -14.95 7.11
C PHE A 192 -13.81 -15.89 7.30
N ASP A 193 -14.53 -15.69 8.40
CA ASP A 193 -15.67 -16.53 8.76
C ASP A 193 -16.85 -16.40 7.78
N ALA A 194 -17.00 -15.21 7.18
CA ALA A 194 -17.96 -14.95 6.11
C ALA A 194 -17.49 -13.83 5.19
N ALA A 195 -18.06 -13.78 3.97
CA ALA A 195 -17.84 -12.70 3.02
C ALA A 195 -19.13 -12.33 2.30
N VAL A 196 -19.43 -11.03 2.21
CA VAL A 196 -20.63 -10.46 1.62
C VAL A 196 -20.26 -9.64 0.38
N ASP A 197 -20.98 -9.88 -0.72
CA ASP A 197 -20.77 -9.16 -1.98
C ASP A 197 -21.60 -7.86 -2.00
N HIS A 198 -20.94 -6.72 -1.88
CA HIS A 198 -21.62 -5.41 -1.94
C HIS A 198 -22.18 -5.05 -3.32
N LYS A 199 -21.84 -5.80 -4.38
CA LYS A 199 -22.38 -5.62 -5.73
C LYS A 199 -23.66 -6.43 -5.96
N ALA A 200 -23.93 -7.40 -5.10
CA ALA A 200 -25.19 -8.15 -5.14
C ALA A 200 -26.33 -7.30 -4.56
N ARG A 201 -27.57 -7.69 -4.89
CA ARG A 201 -28.76 -7.10 -4.25
C ARG A 201 -28.89 -7.61 -2.81
N GLY A 202 -29.50 -6.82 -1.93
CA GLY A 202 -29.78 -7.24 -0.57
C GLY A 202 -28.55 -7.26 0.34
N LEU A 203 -27.65 -6.25 0.22
CA LEU A 203 -26.46 -6.14 1.06
C LEU A 203 -26.79 -6.15 2.55
N SER A 204 -27.84 -5.43 2.96
CA SER A 204 -28.25 -5.32 4.37
C SER A 204 -28.68 -6.68 4.95
N GLU A 205 -29.51 -7.40 4.19
CA GLU A 205 -30.00 -8.72 4.58
C GLU A 205 -28.87 -9.76 4.60
N ALA A 206 -27.97 -9.71 3.62
CA ALA A 206 -26.81 -10.59 3.55
C ALA A 206 -25.83 -10.33 4.71
N LEU A 207 -25.63 -9.06 5.07
CA LEU A 207 -24.79 -8.69 6.20
C LEU A 207 -25.41 -9.11 7.53
N ALA A 208 -26.73 -8.91 7.71
CA ALA A 208 -27.46 -9.38 8.89
C ALA A 208 -27.38 -10.91 9.05
N ALA A 209 -27.48 -11.65 7.94
CA ALA A 209 -27.32 -13.10 7.95
C ALA A 209 -25.89 -13.56 8.28
N ALA A 210 -24.88 -12.78 7.85
CA ALA A 210 -23.47 -13.06 8.15
C ALA A 210 -23.08 -12.70 9.59
N CYS A 211 -23.85 -11.80 10.24
CA CYS A 211 -23.63 -11.30 11.60
C CYS A 211 -24.87 -11.54 12.48
N PRO A 212 -25.22 -12.80 12.80
CA PRO A 212 -26.47 -13.12 13.52
C PRO A 212 -26.52 -12.53 14.93
N ASP A 213 -25.36 -12.35 15.57
CA ASP A 213 -25.24 -11.79 16.92
C ASP A 213 -24.95 -10.28 16.93
N GLY A 214 -25.00 -9.63 15.76
CA GLY A 214 -24.70 -8.22 15.60
C GLY A 214 -23.27 -7.93 15.13
N ILE A 215 -22.92 -6.66 15.13
CA ILE A 215 -21.60 -6.13 14.74
C ILE A 215 -21.08 -5.30 15.91
N ASP A 216 -19.86 -5.61 16.37
CA ASP A 216 -19.23 -4.92 17.49
C ASP A 216 -18.20 -3.88 16.99
N VAL A 217 -17.48 -4.22 15.90
CA VAL A 217 -16.41 -3.38 15.31
C VAL A 217 -16.55 -3.30 13.78
#